data_b3ccafd2f26f74369ce70245f663fbff
#
_entry.id   b3ccafd2f26f74369ce70245f663fbff
#
_cell.length_a   1.000
_cell.length_b   1.000
_cell.length_c   1.000
_cell.angle_alpha   90.00
_cell.angle_beta   90.00
_cell.angle_gamma   90.00
#
_symmetry.space_group_name_H-M   'P 1'
#
loop_
_entity.id
_entity.type
_entity.pdbx_description
1 polymer ?
#
loop_
_entity_poly.entity_id
_entity_poly.type
_entity_poly.pdbx_seq_one_letter_code
_entity_poly.pdbx_strand_id
1 'polypeptide(L)'
;FDNTDRILPLLKDFSLEIQRGDRIALSGKNGCGKSSLIKLILDENIPHTGEVYTAGGLKISYISQDTLHLKGSLLEFALSRGLDDTLFYTVLKKLGLERVQFEKKIEDFSEGQKKKVLLAASLCEPAHLFLWDEPLNFIDIFSRIQLEELILSFQPSMLFVEHDRTFREKIATKIIELSLGTAQESLL
;
A
#
# COMPACT_ATOMS: atom_id res chain seq x y z
N PHE A 1 41.74 -14.50 -1.72
CA PHE A 1 40.38 -14.59 -2.33
C PHE A 1 39.63 -13.36 -1.86
N ASP A 2 39.64 -12.34 -2.73
CA ASP A 2 38.99 -11.04 -2.45
C ASP A 2 37.52 -11.18 -2.80
N ASN A 3 36.70 -11.43 -1.78
CA ASN A 3 35.26 -11.50 -1.90
C ASN A 3 34.69 -10.10 -1.58
N THR A 4 34.97 -9.13 -2.44
CA THR A 4 34.24 -7.87 -2.45
C THR A 4 32.85 -8.18 -3.01
N ASP A 5 31.88 -8.45 -2.15
CA ASP A 5 30.47 -8.45 -2.49
C ASP A 5 30.13 -7.10 -3.13
N ARG A 6 30.18 -7.03 -4.44
CA ARG A 6 29.70 -5.87 -5.18
C ARG A 6 28.20 -5.79 -4.99
N ILE A 7 27.77 -4.99 -4.03
CA ILE A 7 26.36 -4.61 -3.89
C ILE A 7 26.00 -3.87 -5.18
N LEU A 8 25.30 -4.53 -6.07
CA LEU A 8 24.77 -3.90 -7.27
C LEU A 8 23.55 -3.07 -6.89
N PRO A 9 23.54 -1.76 -7.19
CA PRO A 9 22.38 -0.93 -6.89
C PRO A 9 21.18 -1.39 -7.70
N LEU A 10 20.02 -1.53 -7.03
CA LEU A 10 18.75 -1.89 -7.68
C LEU A 10 18.25 -0.77 -8.59
N LEU A 11 18.42 0.48 -8.17
CA LEU A 11 18.07 1.69 -8.92
C LEU A 11 19.29 2.62 -8.96
N LYS A 12 19.48 3.30 -10.08
CA LYS A 12 20.53 4.33 -10.28
C LYS A 12 19.88 5.60 -10.80
N ASP A 13 20.41 6.75 -10.36
CA ASP A 13 20.00 8.07 -10.86
C ASP A 13 18.48 8.24 -10.91
N PHE A 14 17.82 7.72 -9.87
CA PHE A 14 16.36 7.73 -9.72
C PHE A 14 15.91 8.89 -8.84
N SER A 15 14.98 9.69 -9.35
CA SER A 15 14.31 10.75 -8.59
C SER A 15 12.81 10.54 -8.64
N LEU A 16 12.15 10.70 -7.51
CA LEU A 16 10.69 10.60 -7.38
C LEU A 16 10.19 11.73 -6.50
N GLU A 17 9.24 12.48 -7.01
CA GLU A 17 8.49 13.46 -6.23
C GLU A 17 7.03 13.03 -6.17
N ILE A 18 6.47 13.02 -4.95
CA ILE A 18 5.07 12.69 -4.71
C ILE A 18 4.37 13.96 -4.24
N GLN A 19 3.45 14.46 -5.06
CA GLN A 19 2.65 15.64 -4.77
C GLN A 19 1.29 15.25 -4.21
N ARG A 20 0.61 16.22 -3.59
CA ARG A 20 -0.74 16.02 -3.07
C ARG A 20 -1.70 15.65 -4.21
N GLY A 21 -2.43 14.55 -4.03
CA GLY A 21 -3.37 14.01 -5.01
C GLY A 21 -2.74 13.08 -6.04
N ASP A 22 -1.42 12.92 -6.05
CA ASP A 22 -0.75 11.92 -6.89
C ASP A 22 -1.15 10.51 -6.47
N ARG A 23 -1.52 9.69 -7.43
CA ARG A 23 -1.70 8.25 -7.28
C ARG A 23 -0.71 7.54 -8.19
N ILE A 24 0.43 7.18 -7.62
CA ILE A 24 1.57 6.65 -8.36
C ILE A 24 1.58 5.13 -8.27
N ALA A 25 1.50 4.47 -9.42
CA ALA A 25 1.67 3.02 -9.51
C ALA A 25 3.12 2.66 -9.79
N LEU A 26 3.74 1.86 -8.93
CA LEU A 26 5.03 1.23 -9.19
C LEU A 26 4.83 -0.08 -9.93
N SER A 27 5.38 -0.19 -11.11
CA SER A 27 5.38 -1.37 -11.97
C SER A 27 6.80 -1.90 -12.14
N GLY A 28 6.94 -3.15 -12.54
CA GLY A 28 8.24 -3.76 -12.84
C GLY A 28 8.34 -5.20 -12.35
N LYS A 29 9.37 -5.91 -12.82
CA LYS A 29 9.63 -7.31 -12.47
C LYS A 29 9.86 -7.49 -10.97
N ASN A 30 9.64 -8.71 -10.46
CA ASN A 30 10.01 -9.03 -9.07
C ASN A 30 11.51 -8.83 -8.86
N GLY A 31 11.87 -8.29 -7.69
CA GLY A 31 13.27 -8.00 -7.35
C GLY A 31 13.84 -6.71 -7.95
N CYS A 32 13.09 -5.90 -8.71
CA CYS A 32 13.60 -4.64 -9.26
C CYS A 32 13.65 -3.46 -8.27
N GLY A 33 13.25 -3.66 -7.00
CA GLY A 33 13.39 -2.63 -5.96
C GLY A 33 12.09 -1.95 -5.52
N LYS A 34 10.91 -2.38 -5.97
CA LYS A 34 9.61 -1.76 -5.60
C LYS A 34 9.41 -1.68 -4.07
N SER A 35 9.49 -2.81 -3.39
CA SER A 35 9.33 -2.85 -1.92
C SER A 35 10.49 -2.18 -1.19
N SER A 36 11.71 -2.19 -1.76
CA SER A 36 12.85 -1.45 -1.19
C SER A 36 12.61 0.07 -1.25
N LEU A 37 12.02 0.57 -2.33
CA LEU A 37 11.65 1.98 -2.44
C LEU A 37 10.57 2.36 -1.42
N ILE A 38 9.54 1.52 -1.23
CA ILE A 38 8.53 1.74 -0.19
C ILE A 38 9.18 1.80 1.20
N LYS A 39 10.05 0.86 1.52
CA LYS A 39 10.76 0.81 2.80
C LYS A 39 11.65 2.02 3.02
N LEU A 40 12.29 2.52 1.97
CA LEU A 40 13.10 3.73 2.03
C LEU A 40 12.23 4.96 2.38
N ILE A 41 11.02 5.07 1.80
CA ILE A 41 10.06 6.14 2.13
C ILE A 41 9.55 6.02 3.57
N LEU A 42 9.47 4.79 4.11
CA LEU A 42 9.11 4.52 5.50
C LEU A 42 10.26 4.76 6.49
N ASP A 43 11.40 5.31 6.03
CA ASP A 43 12.59 5.53 6.84
C ASP A 43 13.19 4.23 7.44
N GLU A 44 12.96 3.10 6.77
CA GLU A 44 13.64 1.85 7.13
C GLU A 44 15.11 1.92 6.69
N ASN A 45 15.98 1.25 7.44
CA ASN A 45 17.43 1.24 7.18
C ASN A 45 17.77 0.42 5.91
N ILE A 46 17.54 1.03 4.76
CA ILE A 46 17.89 0.48 3.45
C ILE A 46 19.17 1.16 2.94
N PRO A 47 20.23 0.40 2.59
CA PRO A 47 21.44 0.97 2.01
C PRO A 47 21.13 1.76 0.72
N HIS A 48 21.44 3.05 0.74
CA HIS A 48 21.20 3.95 -0.39
C HIS A 48 22.24 5.06 -0.47
N THR A 49 22.30 5.72 -1.60
CA THR A 49 23.01 6.99 -1.83
C THR A 49 22.00 8.02 -2.28
N GLY A 50 22.32 9.31 -2.12
CA GLY A 50 21.36 10.39 -2.39
C GLY A 50 20.55 10.76 -1.16
N GLU A 51 19.47 11.49 -1.36
CA GLU A 51 18.71 12.11 -0.28
C GLU A 51 17.24 11.74 -0.37
N VAL A 52 16.62 11.51 0.78
CA VAL A 52 15.19 11.28 0.92
C VAL A 52 14.62 12.40 1.79
N TYR A 53 13.71 13.17 1.23
CA TYR A 53 13.04 14.23 1.95
C TYR A 53 11.58 13.87 2.19
N THR A 54 11.15 13.95 3.44
CA THR A 54 9.75 13.85 3.84
C THR A 54 9.31 15.15 4.49
N ALA A 55 8.09 15.61 4.18
CA ALA A 55 7.53 16.79 4.81
C ALA A 55 7.39 16.58 6.33
N GLY A 56 7.71 17.60 7.10
CA GLY A 56 7.56 17.55 8.57
C GLY A 56 6.12 17.23 8.97
N GLY A 57 5.95 16.23 9.86
CA GLY A 57 4.63 15.77 10.32
C GLY A 57 3.85 14.95 9.29
N LEU A 58 4.49 14.45 8.24
CA LEU A 58 3.87 13.54 7.27
C LEU A 58 3.39 12.28 7.98
N LYS A 59 2.08 12.01 7.88
CA LYS A 59 1.48 10.76 8.36
C LYS A 59 1.32 9.81 7.19
N ILE A 60 1.90 8.62 7.32
CA ILE A 60 1.87 7.58 6.29
C ILE A 60 1.01 6.42 6.79
N SER A 61 0.08 5.97 5.97
CA SER A 61 -0.63 4.70 6.16
C SER A 61 -0.01 3.64 5.26
N TYR A 62 0.49 2.57 5.85
CA TYR A 62 1.19 1.51 5.12
C TYR A 62 0.46 0.18 5.20
N ILE A 63 0.24 -0.44 4.06
CA ILE A 63 -0.22 -1.82 3.92
C ILE A 63 0.91 -2.67 3.37
N SER A 64 1.39 -3.60 4.22
CA SER A 64 2.34 -4.65 3.82
C SER A 64 1.62 -5.84 3.19
N GLN A 65 2.41 -6.74 2.62
CA GLN A 65 1.90 -8.04 2.17
C GLN A 65 1.56 -8.97 3.34
N ASP A 66 2.20 -8.78 4.50
CA ASP A 66 2.04 -9.64 5.68
C ASP A 66 0.79 -9.29 6.49
N THR A 67 -0.03 -10.31 6.75
CA THR A 67 -1.27 -10.24 7.54
C THR A 67 -1.19 -11.02 8.86
N LEU A 68 -0.07 -11.70 9.14
CA LEU A 68 0.09 -12.61 10.29
C LEU A 68 0.01 -11.91 11.65
N HIS A 69 0.29 -10.61 11.68
CA HIS A 69 0.24 -9.82 12.91
C HIS A 69 -1.17 -9.45 13.36
N LEU A 70 -2.20 -9.68 12.52
CA LEU A 70 -3.58 -9.31 12.81
C LEU A 70 -4.22 -10.29 13.79
N LYS A 71 -4.68 -9.78 14.94
CA LYS A 71 -5.28 -10.57 16.03
C LYS A 71 -6.37 -9.78 16.76
N GLY A 72 -7.20 -10.50 17.50
CA GLY A 72 -8.24 -9.93 18.34
C GLY A 72 -9.55 -9.67 17.59
N SER A 73 -10.46 -8.94 18.20
CA SER A 73 -11.70 -8.51 17.57
C SER A 73 -11.49 -7.30 16.65
N LEU A 74 -12.41 -7.10 15.71
CA LEU A 74 -12.37 -5.89 14.84
C LEU A 74 -12.45 -4.59 15.65
N LEU A 75 -13.19 -4.60 16.77
CA LEU A 75 -13.29 -3.44 17.65
C LEU A 75 -11.98 -3.13 18.36
N GLU A 76 -11.35 -4.14 18.97
CA GLU A 76 -10.02 -3.99 19.60
C GLU A 76 -8.99 -3.49 18.59
N PHE A 77 -9.01 -4.02 17.37
CA PHE A 77 -8.13 -3.59 16.29
C PHE A 77 -8.36 -2.12 15.90
N ALA A 78 -9.63 -1.69 15.74
CA ALA A 78 -9.96 -0.31 15.43
C ALA A 78 -9.52 0.65 16.55
N LEU A 79 -9.82 0.31 17.81
CA LEU A 79 -9.44 1.11 18.97
C LEU A 79 -7.93 1.23 19.12
N SER A 80 -7.18 0.15 18.91
CA SER A 80 -5.71 0.16 19.00
C SER A 80 -5.03 1.09 17.99
N ARG A 81 -5.72 1.36 16.87
CA ARG A 81 -5.26 2.28 15.81
C ARG A 81 -5.90 3.66 15.87
N GLY A 82 -6.77 3.91 16.86
CA GLY A 82 -7.48 5.18 16.99
C GLY A 82 -8.42 5.47 15.83
N LEU A 83 -8.99 4.44 15.20
CA LEU A 83 -9.94 4.57 14.09
C LEU A 83 -11.33 4.90 14.62
N ASP A 84 -12.11 5.66 13.85
CA ASP A 84 -13.54 5.74 14.03
C ASP A 84 -14.18 4.38 13.71
N ASP A 85 -14.78 3.73 14.70
CA ASP A 85 -15.35 2.40 14.58
C ASP A 85 -16.51 2.35 13.59
N THR A 86 -17.37 3.35 13.60
CA THR A 86 -18.53 3.45 12.70
C THR A 86 -18.08 3.54 11.23
N LEU A 87 -17.09 4.39 10.95
CA LEU A 87 -16.51 4.52 9.61
C LEU A 87 -15.84 3.21 9.20
N PHE A 88 -15.03 2.62 10.10
CA PHE A 88 -14.32 1.38 9.82
C PHE A 88 -15.26 0.23 9.47
N TYR A 89 -16.32 0.01 10.27
CA TYR A 89 -17.32 -0.99 9.96
C TYR A 89 -18.10 -0.70 8.67
N THR A 90 -18.33 0.58 8.37
CA THR A 90 -18.97 0.98 7.10
C THR A 90 -18.12 0.62 5.91
N VAL A 91 -16.80 0.91 5.95
CA VAL A 91 -15.86 0.55 4.89
C VAL A 91 -15.73 -0.97 4.75
N LEU A 92 -15.64 -1.71 5.86
CA LEU A 92 -15.61 -3.18 5.83
C LEU A 92 -16.83 -3.78 5.13
N LYS A 93 -18.03 -3.28 5.43
CA LYS A 93 -19.27 -3.71 4.75
C LYS A 93 -19.20 -3.39 3.26
N LYS A 94 -18.74 -2.19 2.90
CA LYS A 94 -18.59 -1.78 1.50
C LYS A 94 -17.60 -2.69 0.76
N LEU A 95 -16.52 -3.14 1.42
CA LEU A 95 -15.59 -4.12 0.90
C LEU A 95 -16.12 -5.57 0.95
N GLY A 96 -17.39 -5.78 1.26
CA GLY A 96 -18.06 -7.09 1.24
C GLY A 96 -17.67 -8.00 2.40
N LEU A 97 -17.26 -7.47 3.56
CA LEU A 97 -17.14 -8.27 4.77
C LEU A 97 -18.53 -8.45 5.37
N GLU A 98 -18.98 -9.70 5.48
CA GLU A 98 -20.32 -10.04 5.97
C GLU A 98 -20.47 -9.79 7.47
N ARG A 99 -21.69 -9.47 7.91
CA ARG A 99 -21.99 -9.19 9.32
C ARG A 99 -21.59 -10.32 10.28
N VAL A 100 -21.75 -11.56 9.86
CA VAL A 100 -21.38 -12.75 10.65
C VAL A 100 -19.87 -12.78 10.99
N GLN A 101 -19.04 -12.12 10.20
CA GLN A 101 -17.60 -12.04 10.45
C GLN A 101 -17.27 -11.03 11.57
N PHE A 102 -18.15 -10.07 11.85
CA PHE A 102 -17.86 -9.03 12.85
C PHE A 102 -17.81 -9.57 14.29
N GLU A 103 -18.37 -10.74 14.53
CA GLU A 103 -18.33 -11.41 15.83
C GLU A 103 -17.12 -12.36 15.99
N LYS A 104 -16.39 -12.60 14.92
CA LYS A 104 -15.22 -13.49 14.92
C LYS A 104 -13.93 -12.73 15.22
N LYS A 105 -12.93 -13.47 15.66
CA LYS A 105 -11.56 -12.97 15.79
C LYS A 105 -10.90 -12.87 14.42
N ILE A 106 -10.00 -11.89 14.25
CA ILE A 106 -9.32 -11.66 12.97
C ILE A 106 -8.39 -12.82 12.61
N GLU A 107 -7.84 -13.54 13.60
CA GLU A 107 -7.03 -14.74 13.39
C GLU A 107 -7.79 -15.82 12.59
N ASP A 108 -9.11 -15.90 12.77
CA ASP A 108 -9.98 -16.88 12.11
C ASP A 108 -10.41 -16.47 10.70
N PHE A 109 -9.99 -15.29 10.25
CA PHE A 109 -10.31 -14.77 8.92
C PHE A 109 -9.45 -15.44 7.84
N SER A 110 -10.04 -15.61 6.64
CA SER A 110 -9.25 -15.92 5.45
C SER A 110 -8.29 -14.78 5.12
N GLU A 111 -7.24 -15.06 4.34
CA GLU A 111 -6.28 -14.02 3.92
C GLU A 111 -6.96 -12.85 3.19
N GLY A 112 -7.96 -13.13 2.36
CA GLY A 112 -8.75 -12.08 1.71
C GLY A 112 -9.56 -11.23 2.70
N GLN A 113 -10.13 -11.83 3.74
CA GLN A 113 -10.83 -11.10 4.79
C GLN A 113 -9.87 -10.25 5.64
N LYS A 114 -8.70 -10.78 6.00
CA LYS A 114 -7.64 -10.03 6.67
C LYS A 114 -7.16 -8.86 5.82
N LYS A 115 -7.00 -9.05 4.51
CA LYS A 115 -6.62 -7.98 3.59
C LYS A 115 -7.68 -6.87 3.53
N LYS A 116 -8.98 -7.23 3.53
CA LYS A 116 -10.08 -6.26 3.64
C LYS A 116 -10.02 -5.44 4.94
N VAL A 117 -9.64 -6.06 6.06
CA VAL A 117 -9.43 -5.37 7.35
C VAL A 117 -8.31 -4.34 7.23
N LEU A 118 -7.17 -4.70 6.65
CA LEU A 118 -6.05 -3.77 6.44
C LEU A 118 -6.42 -2.61 5.51
N LEU A 119 -7.11 -2.91 4.40
CA LEU A 119 -7.57 -1.89 3.46
C LEU A 119 -8.56 -0.92 4.09
N ALA A 120 -9.55 -1.44 4.83
CA ALA A 120 -10.51 -0.61 5.54
C ALA A 120 -9.83 0.25 6.60
N ALA A 121 -8.91 -0.31 7.38
CA ALA A 121 -8.17 0.43 8.38
C ALA A 121 -7.35 1.56 7.75
N SER A 122 -6.58 1.25 6.73
CA SER A 122 -5.77 2.24 6.01
C SER A 122 -6.64 3.39 5.48
N LEU A 123 -7.77 3.10 4.84
CA LEU A 123 -8.69 4.14 4.34
C LEU A 123 -9.34 4.98 5.45
N CYS A 124 -9.41 4.49 6.68
CA CYS A 124 -9.93 5.21 7.83
C CYS A 124 -8.84 5.98 8.62
N GLU A 125 -7.57 5.71 8.36
CA GLU A 125 -6.48 6.42 9.03
C GLU A 125 -6.35 7.87 8.52
N PRO A 126 -6.15 8.85 9.42
CA PRO A 126 -5.89 10.24 9.00
C PRO A 126 -4.47 10.39 8.46
N ALA A 127 -4.22 9.82 7.28
CA ALA A 127 -2.93 9.82 6.61
C ALA A 127 -2.85 10.88 5.51
N HIS A 128 -1.62 11.36 5.25
CA HIS A 128 -1.32 12.27 4.16
C HIS A 128 -0.84 11.52 2.91
N LEU A 129 -0.22 10.34 3.11
CA LEU A 129 0.27 9.47 2.05
C LEU A 129 -0.07 8.01 2.38
N PHE A 130 -0.60 7.32 1.39
CA PHE A 130 -0.90 5.88 1.47
C PHE A 130 0.17 5.11 0.69
N LEU A 131 0.82 4.17 1.36
CA LEU A 131 1.80 3.25 0.75
C LEU A 131 1.21 1.85 0.76
N TRP A 132 0.90 1.30 -0.40
CA TRP A 132 0.27 -0.01 -0.50
C TRP A 132 1.11 -0.99 -1.32
N ASP A 133 1.53 -2.09 -0.69
CA ASP A 133 2.29 -3.16 -1.34
C ASP A 133 1.36 -4.33 -1.68
N GLU A 134 1.03 -4.48 -2.96
CA GLU A 134 0.13 -5.49 -3.52
C GLU A 134 -1.24 -5.56 -2.81
N PRO A 135 -2.01 -4.47 -2.84
CA PRO A 135 -3.27 -4.38 -2.11
C PRO A 135 -4.35 -5.36 -2.57
N LEU A 136 -4.30 -5.81 -3.83
CA LEU A 136 -5.33 -6.67 -4.41
C LEU A 136 -5.10 -8.18 -4.19
N ASN A 137 -3.96 -8.57 -3.61
CA ASN A 137 -3.71 -9.97 -3.33
C ASN A 137 -4.82 -10.54 -2.44
N PHE A 138 -5.42 -11.67 -2.88
CA PHE A 138 -6.54 -12.37 -2.23
C PHE A 138 -7.86 -11.59 -2.19
N ILE A 139 -7.98 -10.46 -2.90
CA ILE A 139 -9.20 -9.65 -2.96
C ILE A 139 -10.08 -10.15 -4.12
N ASP A 140 -11.37 -10.40 -3.83
CA ASP A 140 -12.35 -10.77 -4.83
C ASP A 140 -12.75 -9.56 -5.73
N ILE A 141 -13.33 -9.85 -6.89
CA ILE A 141 -13.68 -8.84 -7.90
C ILE A 141 -14.66 -7.79 -7.35
N PHE A 142 -15.64 -8.20 -6.54
CA PHE A 142 -16.61 -7.26 -5.97
C PHE A 142 -15.93 -6.27 -5.04
N SER A 143 -15.12 -6.76 -4.10
CA SER A 143 -14.36 -5.94 -3.16
C SER A 143 -13.38 -5.01 -3.88
N ARG A 144 -12.77 -5.49 -4.98
CA ARG A 144 -11.91 -4.69 -5.84
C ARG A 144 -12.67 -3.49 -6.43
N ILE A 145 -13.84 -3.71 -7.02
CA ILE A 145 -14.66 -2.64 -7.62
C ILE A 145 -15.00 -1.59 -6.55
N GLN A 146 -15.41 -2.04 -5.36
CA GLN A 146 -15.71 -1.14 -4.25
C GLN A 146 -14.49 -0.35 -3.76
N LEU A 147 -13.31 -0.98 -3.74
CA LEU A 147 -12.05 -0.32 -3.41
C LEU A 147 -11.69 0.75 -4.44
N GLU A 148 -11.83 0.44 -5.72
CA GLU A 148 -11.61 1.40 -6.82
C GLU A 148 -12.52 2.63 -6.69
N GLU A 149 -13.82 2.42 -6.41
CA GLU A 149 -14.78 3.50 -6.18
C GLU A 149 -14.38 4.38 -4.97
N LEU A 150 -13.96 3.76 -3.87
CA LEU A 150 -13.50 4.47 -2.69
C LEU A 150 -12.28 5.34 -3.01
N ILE A 151 -11.25 4.79 -3.65
CA ILE A 151 -10.03 5.52 -4.01
C ILE A 151 -10.36 6.70 -4.93
N LEU A 152 -11.19 6.49 -5.95
CA LEU A 152 -11.57 7.54 -6.89
C LEU A 152 -12.43 8.64 -6.26
N SER A 153 -13.24 8.29 -5.27
CA SER A 153 -14.06 9.25 -4.52
C SER A 153 -13.23 10.11 -3.56
N PHE A 154 -12.29 9.50 -2.82
CA PHE A 154 -11.47 10.19 -1.83
C PHE A 154 -10.23 10.86 -2.44
N GLN A 155 -9.77 10.39 -3.59
CA GLN A 155 -8.56 10.89 -4.28
C GLN A 155 -7.35 11.04 -3.36
N PRO A 156 -6.97 10.01 -2.59
CA PRO A 156 -5.85 10.09 -1.68
C PRO A 156 -4.52 10.25 -2.45
N SER A 157 -3.54 10.90 -1.83
CA SER A 157 -2.16 10.80 -2.33
C SER A 157 -1.63 9.41 -1.99
N MET A 158 -1.20 8.65 -3.00
CA MET A 158 -0.77 7.26 -2.77
C MET A 158 0.35 6.83 -3.70
N LEU A 159 1.19 5.94 -3.18
CA LEU A 159 2.15 5.14 -3.93
C LEU A 159 1.80 3.67 -3.72
N PHE A 160 1.63 2.93 -4.79
CA PHE A 160 1.22 1.53 -4.67
C PHE A 160 1.93 0.63 -5.68
N VAL A 161 2.20 -0.58 -5.25
CA VAL A 161 2.69 -1.67 -6.09
C VAL A 161 1.51 -2.54 -6.45
N GLU A 162 1.24 -2.74 -7.73
CA GLU A 162 0.19 -3.63 -8.18
C GLU A 162 0.51 -4.20 -9.57
N HIS A 163 0.18 -5.47 -9.78
CA HIS A 163 0.42 -6.17 -11.04
C HIS A 163 -0.77 -6.10 -12.00
N ASP A 164 -1.97 -5.89 -11.46
CA ASP A 164 -3.17 -5.77 -12.27
C ASP A 164 -3.15 -4.48 -13.09
N ARG A 165 -3.09 -4.64 -14.40
CA ARG A 165 -3.02 -3.53 -15.35
C ARG A 165 -4.26 -2.65 -15.30
N THR A 166 -5.45 -3.26 -15.26
CA THR A 166 -6.72 -2.54 -15.26
C THR A 166 -6.86 -1.64 -14.03
N PHE A 167 -6.49 -2.16 -12.86
CA PHE A 167 -6.49 -1.37 -11.63
C PHE A 167 -5.51 -0.19 -11.70
N ARG A 168 -4.27 -0.44 -12.17
CA ARG A 168 -3.28 0.62 -12.31
C ARG A 168 -3.75 1.73 -13.25
N GLU A 169 -4.22 1.38 -14.45
CA GLU A 169 -4.71 2.34 -15.45
C GLU A 169 -5.94 3.12 -14.97
N LYS A 170 -6.77 2.52 -14.12
CA LYS A 170 -7.97 3.18 -13.57
C LYS A 170 -7.67 4.11 -12.40
N ILE A 171 -6.73 3.73 -11.53
CA ILE A 171 -6.48 4.43 -10.27
C ILE A 171 -5.32 5.42 -10.37
N ALA A 172 -4.25 5.06 -11.08
CA ALA A 172 -3.03 5.87 -11.11
C ALA A 172 -3.24 7.18 -11.87
N THR A 173 -2.53 8.22 -11.42
CA THR A 173 -2.29 9.45 -12.20
C THR A 173 -0.96 9.39 -12.92
N LYS A 174 -0.03 8.56 -12.39
CA LYS A 174 1.30 8.31 -12.96
C LYS A 174 1.65 6.84 -12.79
N ILE A 175 2.35 6.28 -13.77
CA ILE A 175 2.94 4.94 -13.66
C ILE A 175 4.45 5.07 -13.77
N ILE A 176 5.16 4.48 -12.82
CA ILE A 176 6.63 4.39 -12.84
C ILE A 176 7.00 2.94 -13.06
N GLU A 177 7.63 2.66 -14.19
CA GLU A 177 8.15 1.34 -14.49
C GLU A 177 9.60 1.23 -14.04
N LEU A 178 9.82 0.39 -13.03
CA LEU A 178 11.14 0.10 -12.49
C LEU A 178 11.75 -1.12 -13.20
N SER A 179 12.97 -0.97 -13.65
CA SER A 179 13.81 -2.07 -14.12
C SER A 179 15.19 -2.00 -13.45
N LEU A 180 15.94 -3.09 -13.43
CA LEU A 180 17.26 -3.10 -12.82
C LEU A 180 18.13 -1.98 -13.40
N GLY A 181 18.50 -1.03 -12.55
CA GLY A 181 19.34 0.12 -12.91
C GLY A 181 18.61 1.31 -13.55
N THR A 182 17.33 1.24 -13.87
CA THR A 182 16.61 2.34 -14.53
C THR A 182 15.15 2.45 -14.06
N ALA A 183 14.56 3.63 -14.24
CA ALA A 183 13.13 3.86 -14.07
C ALA A 183 12.61 4.73 -15.22
N GLN A 184 11.38 4.47 -15.66
CA GLN A 184 10.67 5.26 -16.67
C GLN A 184 9.33 5.72 -16.12
N GLU A 185 9.02 6.99 -16.28
CA GLU A 185 7.75 7.57 -15.88
C GLU A 185 6.83 7.75 -17.10
N SER A 186 5.56 7.40 -16.95
CA SER A 186 4.51 7.71 -17.89
C SER A 186 3.32 8.36 -17.16
N LEU A 187 2.86 9.50 -17.69
CA LEU A 187 1.62 10.15 -17.26
C LEU A 187 0.42 9.45 -17.91
N LEU A 188 -0.66 9.31 -17.19
CA LEU A 188 -1.93 8.78 -17.67
C LEU A 188 -2.94 9.88 -17.92
#